data_e33314be5c9405b943514433d1777852
#
_entry.id   e33314be5c9405b943514433d1777852
#
_cell.length_a   1.000
_cell.length_b   1.000
_cell.length_c   1.000
_cell.angle_alpha   90.00
_cell.angle_beta   90.00
_cell.angle_gamma   90.00
#
_symmetry.space_group_name_H-M   'P 1'
#
loop_
_entity.id
_entity.type
_entity.pdbx_description
1 polymer ?
#
loop_
_entity_poly.entity_id
_entity_poly.type
_entity_poly.pdbx_seq_one_letter_code
_entity_poly.pdbx_strand_id
1 'polypeptide(L)'
;TAVAKAARRLAATNGWGAIHLVCAGTDGEVTEEDILTAGAILDAAAHDDDASCEVLDADAVAARSRYRAIAKSDGSDTTHGIVEAFRDSAGGKNLVALGMEADIAAAAAV
;
A
#
# COMPACT_ATOMS: atom_id res chain seq x y z
N THR A 1 4.34 -4.84 6.72
CA THR A 1 4.85 -3.49 6.96
C THR A 1 4.77 -3.11 8.43
N ALA A 2 5.65 -2.19 8.90
CA ALA A 2 5.65 -1.70 10.28
C ALA A 2 4.32 -1.03 10.64
N VAL A 3 3.72 -0.30 9.68
CA VAL A 3 2.43 0.39 9.83
C VAL A 3 1.31 -0.61 10.12
N ALA A 4 1.21 -1.69 9.34
CA ALA A 4 0.19 -2.72 9.55
C ALA A 4 0.26 -3.32 10.97
N LYS A 5 1.47 -3.67 11.42
CA LYS A 5 1.69 -4.20 12.77
C LYS A 5 1.30 -3.20 13.87
N ALA A 6 1.70 -1.93 13.70
CA ALA A 6 1.38 -0.88 14.67
C ALA A 6 -0.14 -0.63 14.74
N ALA A 7 -0.82 -0.51 13.62
CA ALA A 7 -2.26 -0.29 13.54
C ALA A 7 -3.04 -1.44 14.20
N ARG A 8 -2.69 -2.69 13.89
CA ARG A 8 -3.31 -3.87 14.52
C ARG A 8 -3.10 -3.90 16.03
N ARG A 9 -1.88 -3.63 16.49
CA ARG A 9 -1.60 -3.59 17.94
C ARG A 9 -2.40 -2.52 18.64
N LEU A 10 -2.51 -1.33 18.06
CA LEU A 10 -3.30 -0.25 18.62
C LEU A 10 -4.79 -0.59 18.65
N ALA A 11 -5.33 -1.15 17.58
CA ALA A 11 -6.72 -1.59 17.52
C ALA A 11 -7.02 -2.64 18.60
N ALA A 12 -6.18 -3.67 18.73
CA ALA A 12 -6.34 -4.72 19.73
C ALA A 12 -6.24 -4.16 21.17
N THR A 13 -5.27 -3.28 21.44
CA THR A 13 -5.06 -2.70 22.78
C THR A 13 -6.24 -1.82 23.20
N ASN A 14 -6.87 -1.11 22.25
CA ASN A 14 -7.96 -0.20 22.53
C ASN A 14 -9.35 -0.83 22.30
N GLY A 15 -9.43 -2.07 21.87
CA GLY A 15 -10.70 -2.74 21.57
C GLY A 15 -11.44 -2.15 20.36
N TRP A 16 -10.71 -1.57 19.39
CA TRP A 16 -11.31 -1.03 18.17
C TRP A 16 -11.72 -2.15 17.21
N GLY A 17 -12.95 -2.07 16.72
CA GLY A 17 -13.51 -3.11 15.85
C GLY A 17 -13.11 -2.99 14.39
N ALA A 18 -12.53 -1.86 13.96
CA ALA A 18 -12.14 -1.63 12.56
C ALA A 18 -10.92 -0.72 12.45
N ILE A 19 -10.21 -0.89 11.33
CA ILE A 19 -9.13 -0.01 10.88
C ILE A 19 -9.52 0.50 9.50
N HIS A 20 -9.50 1.82 9.31
CA HIS A 20 -9.75 2.46 8.04
C HIS A 20 -8.45 3.01 7.44
N LEU A 21 -8.21 2.72 6.16
CA LEU A 21 -7.13 3.32 5.38
C LEU A 21 -7.73 4.44 4.53
N VAL A 22 -7.25 5.66 4.72
CA VAL A 22 -7.72 6.84 3.99
C VAL A 22 -6.63 7.28 3.04
N CYS A 23 -6.88 7.15 1.75
CA CYS A 23 -6.00 7.63 0.68
C CYS A 23 -6.23 9.12 0.46
N ALA A 24 -5.16 9.90 0.34
CA ALA A 24 -5.25 11.35 0.17
C ALA A 24 -5.63 11.76 -1.25
N GLY A 25 -5.19 11.01 -2.24
CA GLY A 25 -5.29 11.39 -3.65
C GLY A 25 -4.39 12.56 -4.02
N THR A 26 -4.43 12.93 -5.29
CA THR A 26 -3.75 14.12 -5.81
C THR A 26 -4.73 14.90 -6.67
N ASP A 27 -4.87 16.20 -6.41
CA ASP A 27 -5.78 17.09 -7.13
C ASP A 27 -7.25 16.62 -7.17
N GLY A 28 -7.69 15.92 -6.11
CA GLY A 28 -9.05 15.37 -6.00
C GLY A 28 -9.27 14.07 -6.74
N GLU A 29 -8.23 13.48 -7.32
CA GLU A 29 -8.28 12.21 -8.03
C GLU A 29 -7.66 11.08 -7.20
N VAL A 30 -8.18 9.87 -7.38
CA VAL A 30 -7.59 8.66 -6.81
C VAL A 30 -6.29 8.33 -7.54
N THR A 31 -5.23 8.05 -6.80
CA THR A 31 -3.91 7.80 -7.38
C THR A 31 -3.43 6.38 -7.17
N GLU A 32 -2.65 5.85 -8.11
CA GLU A 32 -2.17 4.47 -8.07
C GLU A 32 -1.24 4.20 -6.89
N GLU A 33 -0.37 5.15 -6.54
CA GLU A 33 0.53 5.01 -5.40
C GLU A 33 -0.21 4.86 -4.07
N ASP A 34 -1.33 5.57 -3.90
CA ASP A 34 -2.18 5.44 -2.71
C ASP A 34 -2.83 4.05 -2.66
N ILE A 35 -3.40 3.61 -3.79
CA ILE A 35 -4.03 2.28 -3.89
C ILE A 35 -3.03 1.16 -3.59
N LEU A 36 -1.82 1.24 -4.15
CA LEU A 36 -0.79 0.23 -3.94
C LEU A 36 -0.27 0.21 -2.51
N THR A 37 -0.10 1.39 -1.91
CA THR A 37 0.30 1.53 -0.50
C THR A 37 -0.77 0.95 0.43
N ALA A 38 -2.04 1.30 0.22
CA ALA A 38 -3.15 0.71 0.96
C ALA A 38 -3.20 -0.81 0.79
N GLY A 39 -3.04 -1.30 -0.44
CA GLY A 39 -2.98 -2.72 -0.77
C GLY A 39 -1.87 -3.47 -0.05
N ALA A 40 -0.66 -2.89 0.04
CA ALA A 40 0.47 -3.45 0.76
C ALA A 40 0.22 -3.55 2.27
N ILE A 41 -0.41 -2.51 2.85
CA ILE A 41 -0.79 -2.50 4.27
C ILE A 41 -1.84 -3.57 4.56
N LEU A 42 -2.87 -3.66 3.72
CA LEU A 42 -3.94 -4.67 3.83
C LEU A 42 -3.40 -6.09 3.68
N ASP A 43 -2.51 -6.30 2.72
CA ASP A 43 -1.88 -7.62 2.52
C ASP A 43 -1.05 -8.04 3.72
N ALA A 44 -0.22 -7.15 4.24
CA ALA A 44 0.56 -7.40 5.44
C ALA A 44 -0.32 -7.63 6.69
N ALA A 45 -1.42 -6.88 6.83
CA ALA A 45 -2.34 -7.04 7.95
C ALA A 45 -3.07 -8.39 7.94
N ALA A 46 -3.37 -8.92 6.76
CA ALA A 46 -4.10 -10.18 6.61
C ALA A 46 -3.21 -11.44 6.66
N HIS A 47 -1.87 -11.30 6.59
CA HIS A 47 -0.93 -12.42 6.63
C HIS A 47 -0.31 -12.68 8.01
N ASP A 48 -0.62 -11.88 9.00
CA ASP A 48 -0.06 -12.04 10.35
C ASP A 48 -0.90 -13.09 11.11
N ASP A 49 -0.30 -14.23 11.41
CA ASP A 49 -0.96 -15.45 11.95
C ASP A 49 -1.68 -15.26 13.30
N ASP A 50 -1.49 -14.11 13.95
CA ASP A 50 -1.94 -13.90 15.33
C ASP A 50 -3.26 -13.13 15.50
N ALA A 51 -3.93 -12.71 14.44
CA ALA A 51 -5.30 -12.21 14.51
C ALA A 51 -5.94 -12.13 13.12
N SER A 52 -7.14 -12.64 12.98
CA SER A 52 -7.96 -12.52 11.77
C SER A 52 -8.32 -11.07 11.49
N CYS A 53 -7.52 -10.37 10.68
CA CYS A 53 -7.92 -9.11 10.11
C CYS A 53 -8.63 -9.41 8.78
N GLU A 54 -9.95 -9.29 8.78
CA GLU A 54 -10.75 -9.50 7.59
C GLU A 54 -10.80 -8.21 6.76
N VAL A 55 -10.63 -8.33 5.45
CA VAL A 55 -10.78 -7.21 4.51
C VAL A 55 -12.23 -7.17 4.07
N LEU A 56 -12.97 -6.14 4.51
CA LEU A 56 -14.43 -6.16 4.49
C LEU A 56 -15.07 -5.43 3.31
N ASP A 57 -14.45 -4.35 2.81
CA ASP A 57 -15.09 -3.57 1.75
C ASP A 57 -14.48 -3.85 0.36
N ALA A 58 -15.24 -3.51 -0.70
CA ALA A 58 -14.87 -3.80 -2.07
C ALA A 58 -13.60 -3.04 -2.51
N ASP A 59 -13.41 -1.81 -2.06
CA ASP A 59 -12.26 -0.99 -2.41
C ASP A 59 -10.99 -1.53 -1.76
N ALA A 60 -11.07 -1.96 -0.50
CA ALA A 60 -9.99 -2.62 0.19
C ALA A 60 -9.59 -3.96 -0.47
N VAL A 61 -10.57 -4.76 -0.90
CA VAL A 61 -10.31 -6.00 -1.66
C VAL A 61 -9.64 -5.70 -2.99
N ALA A 62 -10.10 -4.68 -3.71
CA ALA A 62 -9.52 -4.26 -4.99
C ALA A 62 -8.08 -3.76 -4.83
N ALA A 63 -7.81 -2.89 -3.85
CA ALA A 63 -6.48 -2.38 -3.55
C ALA A 63 -5.49 -3.51 -3.22
N ARG A 64 -5.89 -4.45 -2.35
CA ARG A 64 -5.08 -5.63 -2.02
C ARG A 64 -4.79 -6.50 -3.23
N SER A 65 -5.81 -6.73 -4.08
CA SER A 65 -5.66 -7.52 -5.30
C SER A 65 -4.73 -6.86 -6.29
N ARG A 66 -4.82 -5.54 -6.44
CA ARG A 66 -3.94 -4.74 -7.30
C ARG A 66 -2.48 -4.83 -6.86
N TYR A 67 -2.22 -4.62 -5.56
CA TYR A 67 -0.88 -4.78 -4.98
C TYR A 67 -0.33 -6.19 -5.26
N ARG A 68 -1.10 -7.24 -4.99
CA ARG A 68 -0.68 -8.63 -5.21
C ARG A 68 -0.37 -8.94 -6.67
N ALA A 69 -1.14 -8.37 -7.61
CA ALA A 69 -0.91 -8.56 -9.03
C ALA A 69 0.46 -8.02 -9.44
N ILE A 70 0.85 -6.84 -8.94
CA ILE A 70 2.15 -6.23 -9.23
C ILE A 70 3.28 -6.95 -8.47
N ALA A 71 3.09 -7.22 -7.18
CA ALA A 71 4.10 -7.87 -6.34
C ALA A 71 4.44 -9.30 -6.79
N LYS A 72 3.54 -9.99 -7.50
CA LYS A 72 3.73 -11.36 -7.98
C LYS A 72 4.12 -11.47 -9.45
N SER A 73 4.03 -10.37 -10.21
CA SER A 73 4.10 -10.45 -11.67
C SER A 73 5.46 -10.83 -12.25
N ASP A 74 6.55 -10.76 -11.47
CA ASP A 74 7.88 -10.82 -12.07
C ASP A 74 8.82 -11.93 -11.60
N GLY A 75 8.48 -12.79 -10.65
CA GLY A 75 9.44 -13.82 -10.20
C GLY A 75 10.82 -13.28 -9.79
N SER A 76 11.05 -12.00 -10.02
CA SER A 76 12.17 -11.14 -9.62
C SER A 76 11.66 -10.12 -8.62
N ASP A 77 12.51 -9.56 -7.83
CA ASP A 77 12.29 -8.64 -6.72
C ASP A 77 10.96 -7.85 -6.78
N THR A 78 10.02 -8.16 -5.87
CA THR A 78 8.73 -7.47 -5.66
C THR A 78 8.87 -5.95 -5.67
N THR A 79 10.00 -5.43 -5.21
CA THR A 79 10.33 -4.01 -5.13
C THR A 79 10.37 -3.38 -6.52
N HIS A 80 10.87 -4.07 -7.55
CA HIS A 80 11.01 -3.50 -8.89
C HIS A 80 9.66 -3.16 -9.52
N GLY A 81 8.69 -4.07 -9.49
CA GLY A 81 7.35 -3.82 -10.04
C GLY A 81 6.62 -2.68 -9.32
N ILE A 82 6.82 -2.53 -8.00
CA ILE A 82 6.23 -1.43 -7.24
C ILE A 82 6.90 -0.09 -7.58
N VAL A 83 8.24 -0.06 -7.73
CA VAL A 83 8.98 1.14 -8.16
C VAL A 83 8.47 1.63 -9.51
N GLU A 84 8.32 0.73 -10.48
CA GLU A 84 7.79 1.06 -11.81
C GLU A 84 6.37 1.63 -11.73
N ALA A 85 5.48 0.97 -11.00
CA ALA A 85 4.10 1.43 -10.83
C ALA A 85 4.04 2.80 -10.12
N PHE A 86 4.87 3.04 -9.11
CA PHE A 86 4.96 4.34 -8.45
C PHE A 86 5.51 5.41 -9.39
N ARG A 87 6.54 5.11 -10.18
CA ARG A 87 7.12 6.05 -11.16
C ARG A 87 6.08 6.48 -12.21
N ASP A 88 5.24 5.55 -12.65
CA ASP A 88 4.22 5.80 -13.67
C ASP A 88 2.97 6.52 -13.13
N SER A 89 2.79 6.55 -11.83
CA SER A 89 1.68 7.25 -11.16
C SER A 89 1.77 8.77 -11.32
N ALA A 90 0.69 9.47 -11.01
CA ALA A 90 0.66 10.93 -11.03
C ALA A 90 1.66 11.54 -10.04
N GLY A 91 1.71 11.01 -8.80
CA GLY A 91 2.66 11.44 -7.78
C GLY A 91 4.11 11.14 -8.17
N GLY A 92 4.38 9.96 -8.74
CA GLY A 92 5.71 9.58 -9.21
C GLY A 92 6.23 10.49 -10.32
N LYS A 93 5.39 10.83 -11.30
CA LYS A 93 5.76 11.79 -12.37
C LYS A 93 6.09 13.17 -11.81
N ASN A 94 5.38 13.61 -10.79
CA ASN A 94 5.69 14.86 -10.10
C ASN A 94 7.05 14.79 -9.40
N LEU A 95 7.36 13.70 -8.70
CA LEU A 95 8.66 13.49 -8.04
C LEU A 95 9.81 13.47 -9.05
N VAL A 96 9.65 12.77 -10.17
CA VAL A 96 10.64 12.76 -11.26
C VAL A 96 10.88 14.16 -11.80
N ALA A 97 9.81 14.93 -12.06
CA ALA A 97 9.91 16.32 -12.54
C ALA A 97 10.63 17.26 -11.56
N LEU A 98 10.56 16.96 -10.25
CA LEU A 98 11.26 17.71 -9.19
C LEU A 98 12.70 17.19 -8.92
N GLY A 99 13.16 16.16 -9.62
CA GLY A 99 14.46 15.54 -9.38
C GLY A 99 14.54 14.69 -8.10
N MET A 100 13.39 14.26 -7.57
CA MET A 100 13.26 13.47 -6.33
C MET A 100 13.02 11.98 -6.61
N GLU A 101 13.56 11.45 -7.68
CA GLU A 101 13.34 10.05 -8.11
C GLU A 101 13.80 9.02 -7.07
N ALA A 102 14.81 9.37 -6.26
CA ALA A 102 15.27 8.49 -5.17
C ALA A 102 14.19 8.21 -4.12
N ASP A 103 13.24 9.12 -3.93
CA ASP A 103 12.15 8.97 -2.98
C ASP A 103 11.15 7.89 -3.43
N ILE A 104 11.02 7.68 -4.74
CA ILE A 104 10.18 6.59 -5.30
C ILE A 104 10.72 5.23 -4.86
N ALA A 105 12.04 5.02 -4.98
CA ALA A 105 12.67 3.78 -4.57
C ALA A 105 12.58 3.57 -3.05
N ALA A 106 12.74 4.65 -2.27
CA ALA A 106 12.60 4.60 -0.81
C ALA A 106 11.16 4.27 -0.38
N ALA A 107 10.16 4.83 -1.05
CA ALA A 107 8.75 4.57 -0.77
C ALA A 107 8.32 3.13 -1.14
N ALA A 108 8.92 2.56 -2.17
CA ALA A 108 8.64 1.19 -2.61
C ALA A 108 9.32 0.10 -1.76
N ALA A 109 10.27 0.47 -0.90
CA ALA A 109 10.96 -0.45 0.01
C ALA A 109 10.07 -0.78 1.22
N VAL A 110 9.21 -1.80 1.10
CA VAL A 110 8.21 -2.22 2.10
C VAL A 110 8.63 -3.51 2.84
#